data_cbbd6be307b3b97d6000a348679ba826
#
_entry.id   cbbd6be307b3b97d6000a348679ba826
#
_cell.length_a   1.000
_cell.length_b   1.000
_cell.length_c   1.000
_cell.angle_alpha   90.00
_cell.angle_beta   90.00
_cell.angle_gamma   90.00
#
_symmetry.space_group_name_H-M   'P 1'
#
loop_
_entity.id
_entity.type
_entity.pdbx_description
1 polymer ?
#
loop_
_entity_poly.entity_id
_entity_poly.type
_entity_poly.pdbx_seq_one_letter_code
_entity_poly.pdbx_strand_id
1 'polypeptide(L)'
;MDISRILSAVGIIGGMGFVFGAILAIVSRIFRVEEDPRKAQVREHLPGANCGGCGFAGCDAYAQAIVEGKAELNLCAAAGESAMRAMGRIMGMEVESQDKMVAVVKCQGNLEKCSLRFIYHGPRTCRAANLAAMGDKSCQFSCLGFGDCVSACKFGAMTMKDGRIVEVNPDKCVGCRACIDTCPRSVIQMVPIKHAVQGMCSAMDSGKLVRDNCIAGCIGCGKCARLCKFGAITMKNKLPDIDMTKCVGCMMCADNCPTGAIRANEDLRRHAVIHYNDCDGCGKCKEACQFDAIVGAPGEKHAIIEWNCVGCGRCVDACQHGCAEMRPGGIYRTRK
;
A
#
# COMPACT_ATOMS: atom_id res chain seq x y z
N MET A 1 46.14 12.31 -58.47
CA MET A 1 45.44 12.94 -57.33
C MET A 1 46.32 14.08 -56.83
N ASP A 2 45.86 15.34 -56.91
CA ASP A 2 46.67 16.52 -56.52
C ASP A 2 46.77 16.59 -54.99
N ILE A 3 47.97 16.32 -54.50
CA ILE A 3 48.29 16.35 -53.06
C ILE A 3 47.95 17.74 -52.47
N SER A 4 48.08 18.81 -53.23
CA SER A 4 47.77 20.16 -52.84
C SER A 4 46.24 20.35 -52.50
N ARG A 5 45.35 19.71 -53.26
CA ARG A 5 43.88 19.75 -52.99
C ARG A 5 43.52 18.97 -51.74
N ILE A 6 44.20 17.84 -51.49
CA ILE A 6 44.00 17.06 -50.28
C ILE A 6 44.46 17.84 -49.05
N LEU A 7 45.61 18.48 -49.09
CA LEU A 7 46.13 19.30 -47.99
C LEU A 7 45.22 20.52 -47.72
N SER A 8 44.72 21.16 -48.79
CA SER A 8 43.77 22.28 -48.62
C SER A 8 42.45 21.83 -47.97
N ALA A 9 41.90 20.68 -48.39
CA ALA A 9 40.67 20.12 -47.81
C ALA A 9 40.86 19.76 -46.33
N VAL A 10 41.97 19.09 -45.98
CA VAL A 10 42.35 18.75 -44.60
C VAL A 10 42.54 20.00 -43.75
N GLY A 11 43.16 21.05 -44.29
CA GLY A 11 43.37 22.32 -43.61
C GLY A 11 42.04 23.06 -43.31
N ILE A 12 41.11 23.07 -44.28
CA ILE A 12 39.80 23.71 -44.11
C ILE A 12 38.95 22.95 -43.09
N ILE A 13 38.84 21.62 -43.23
CA ILE A 13 38.04 20.78 -42.34
C ILE A 13 38.64 20.79 -40.92
N GLY A 14 39.97 20.66 -40.81
CA GLY A 14 40.65 20.72 -39.51
C GLY A 14 40.53 22.08 -38.84
N GLY A 15 40.67 23.18 -39.62
CA GLY A 15 40.45 24.55 -39.12
C GLY A 15 39.02 24.80 -38.62
N MET A 16 38.01 24.34 -39.40
CA MET A 16 36.64 24.41 -38.96
C MET A 16 36.40 23.60 -37.68
N GLY A 17 36.92 22.36 -37.62
CA GLY A 17 36.81 21.52 -36.43
C GLY A 17 37.42 22.15 -35.19
N PHE A 18 38.59 22.78 -35.33
CA PHE A 18 39.25 23.49 -34.23
C PHE A 18 38.45 24.71 -33.76
N VAL A 19 37.91 25.52 -34.68
CA VAL A 19 37.10 26.69 -34.35
C VAL A 19 35.82 26.26 -33.64
N PHE A 20 35.10 25.28 -34.17
CA PHE A 20 33.89 24.76 -33.48
C PHE A 20 34.20 24.15 -32.12
N GLY A 21 35.29 23.38 -32.00
CA GLY A 21 35.71 22.83 -30.71
C GLY A 21 36.06 23.88 -29.67
N ALA A 22 36.75 24.95 -30.09
CA ALA A 22 37.08 26.09 -29.22
C ALA A 22 35.81 26.84 -28.78
N ILE A 23 34.87 27.09 -29.69
CA ILE A 23 33.58 27.72 -29.36
C ILE A 23 32.81 26.85 -28.36
N LEU A 24 32.69 25.56 -28.59
CA LEU A 24 32.00 24.64 -27.68
C LEU A 24 32.68 24.59 -26.31
N ALA A 25 33.99 24.60 -26.24
CA ALA A 25 34.73 24.65 -24.97
C ALA A 25 34.49 25.95 -24.19
N ILE A 26 34.45 27.07 -24.89
CA ILE A 26 34.14 28.39 -24.28
C ILE A 26 32.69 28.41 -23.78
N VAL A 27 31.74 28.01 -24.64
CA VAL A 27 30.32 27.93 -24.31
C VAL A 27 30.10 27.00 -23.10
N SER A 28 30.74 25.82 -23.10
CA SER A 28 30.65 24.87 -21.97
C SER A 28 31.17 25.44 -20.65
N ARG A 29 32.17 26.34 -20.69
CA ARG A 29 32.64 27.04 -19.48
C ARG A 29 31.71 28.15 -19.02
N ILE A 30 31.13 28.90 -19.94
CA ILE A 30 30.23 30.03 -19.63
C ILE A 30 28.89 29.49 -19.11
N PHE A 31 28.37 28.41 -19.68
CA PHE A 31 27.09 27.81 -19.31
C PHE A 31 27.26 26.62 -18.33
N ARG A 32 28.39 26.52 -17.66
CA ARG A 32 28.59 25.51 -16.62
C ARG A 32 27.63 25.81 -15.45
N VAL A 33 26.60 24.98 -15.31
CA VAL A 33 25.72 24.99 -14.14
C VAL A 33 26.50 24.34 -12.99
N GLU A 34 26.76 25.11 -11.94
CA GLU A 34 27.29 24.56 -10.70
C GLU A 34 26.18 23.74 -10.05
N GLU A 35 26.30 22.42 -10.10
CA GLU A 35 25.39 21.54 -9.37
C GLU A 35 25.76 21.51 -7.87
N ASP A 36 24.76 21.67 -7.02
CA ASP A 36 24.95 21.58 -5.57
C ASP A 36 25.44 20.15 -5.23
N PRO A 37 26.58 19.99 -4.54
CA PRO A 37 27.13 18.67 -4.23
C PRO A 37 26.18 17.80 -3.39
N ARG A 38 25.25 18.41 -2.65
CA ARG A 38 24.20 17.70 -1.90
C ARG A 38 23.26 16.91 -2.82
N LYS A 39 23.06 17.35 -4.07
CA LYS A 39 22.23 16.64 -5.06
C LYS A 39 22.76 15.22 -5.30
N ALA A 40 24.05 15.05 -5.51
CA ALA A 40 24.67 13.75 -5.70
C ALA A 40 24.49 12.85 -4.46
N GLN A 41 24.70 13.40 -3.28
CA GLN A 41 24.53 12.69 -2.01
C GLN A 41 23.07 12.25 -1.79
N VAL A 42 22.10 13.13 -2.01
CA VAL A 42 20.66 12.80 -1.92
C VAL A 42 20.30 11.74 -2.96
N ARG A 43 20.86 11.84 -4.18
CA ARG A 43 20.61 10.90 -5.29
C ARG A 43 21.06 9.47 -4.97
N GLU A 44 22.17 9.28 -4.24
CA GLU A 44 22.66 7.97 -3.81
C GLU A 44 21.68 7.22 -2.89
N HIS A 45 20.88 7.96 -2.09
CA HIS A 45 19.89 7.37 -1.21
C HIS A 45 18.54 7.10 -1.91
N LEU A 46 18.38 7.52 -3.16
CA LEU A 46 17.16 7.25 -3.93
C LEU A 46 17.30 5.92 -4.72
N PRO A 47 16.19 5.16 -4.87
CA PRO A 47 16.25 3.79 -5.44
C PRO A 47 16.61 3.71 -6.92
N GLY A 48 16.71 4.80 -7.62
CA GLY A 48 17.10 4.83 -9.04
C GLY A 48 16.05 4.30 -10.03
N ALA A 49 14.89 3.90 -9.55
CA ALA A 49 13.86 3.26 -10.37
C ALA A 49 13.18 4.20 -11.38
N ASN A 50 13.34 5.51 -11.23
CA ASN A 50 12.73 6.54 -12.09
C ASN A 50 11.24 6.25 -12.37
N CYS A 51 10.51 5.86 -11.33
CA CYS A 51 9.13 5.39 -11.45
C CYS A 51 8.09 6.52 -11.57
N GLY A 52 8.46 7.77 -11.23
CA GLY A 52 7.56 8.92 -11.24
C GLY A 52 6.58 8.99 -10.07
N GLY A 53 6.58 8.02 -9.14
CA GLY A 53 5.61 7.93 -8.04
C GLY A 53 5.67 9.09 -7.03
N CYS A 54 6.76 9.84 -6.99
CA CYS A 54 6.92 11.06 -6.19
C CYS A 54 6.40 12.32 -6.90
N GLY A 55 5.89 12.21 -8.15
CA GLY A 55 5.43 13.33 -8.96
C GLY A 55 6.52 14.00 -9.81
N PHE A 56 7.77 13.53 -9.74
CA PHE A 56 8.89 14.04 -10.53
C PHE A 56 9.24 13.11 -11.68
N ALA A 57 9.83 13.64 -12.75
CA ALA A 57 10.16 12.90 -13.98
C ALA A 57 11.18 11.76 -13.74
N GLY A 58 11.92 11.79 -12.63
CA GLY A 58 12.89 10.77 -12.23
C GLY A 58 13.56 11.10 -10.91
N CYS A 59 14.41 10.20 -10.43
CA CYS A 59 15.10 10.38 -9.16
C CYS A 59 16.06 11.57 -9.15
N ASP A 60 16.64 11.92 -10.30
CA ASP A 60 17.52 13.08 -10.42
C ASP A 60 16.74 14.40 -10.28
N ALA A 61 15.57 14.50 -10.91
CA ALA A 61 14.70 15.66 -10.80
C ALA A 61 14.17 15.83 -9.37
N TYR A 62 13.87 14.71 -8.70
CA TYR A 62 13.44 14.73 -7.30
C TYR A 62 14.57 15.15 -6.37
N ALA A 63 15.80 14.61 -6.54
CA ALA A 63 16.97 15.02 -5.77
C ALA A 63 17.25 16.53 -5.92
N GLN A 64 17.15 17.05 -7.15
CA GLN A 64 17.30 18.48 -7.41
C GLN A 64 16.22 19.31 -6.66
N ALA A 65 14.96 18.88 -6.73
CA ALA A 65 13.86 19.58 -6.06
C ALA A 65 14.00 19.55 -4.52
N ILE A 66 14.54 18.48 -3.94
CA ILE A 66 14.85 18.40 -2.50
C ILE A 66 15.90 19.46 -2.13
N VAL A 67 17.01 19.51 -2.88
CA VAL A 67 18.11 20.44 -2.59
C VAL A 67 17.67 21.90 -2.75
N GLU A 68 16.79 22.18 -3.70
CA GLU A 68 16.20 23.49 -3.91
C GLU A 68 15.10 23.85 -2.88
N GLY A 69 14.73 22.93 -1.98
CA GLY A 69 13.66 23.13 -1.01
C GLY A 69 12.25 23.14 -1.61
N LYS A 70 12.09 22.66 -2.86
CA LYS A 70 10.80 22.60 -3.60
C LYS A 70 10.03 21.30 -3.37
N ALA A 71 10.67 20.31 -2.76
CA ALA A 71 10.06 19.01 -2.51
C ALA A 71 10.37 18.52 -1.08
N GLU A 72 9.38 17.87 -0.47
CA GLU A 72 9.55 17.21 0.82
C GLU A 72 10.34 15.91 0.68
N LEU A 73 11.07 15.51 1.73
CA LEU A 73 11.91 14.30 1.75
C LEU A 73 11.12 13.00 1.70
N ASN A 74 9.84 13.02 2.08
CA ASN A 74 8.96 11.87 2.25
C ASN A 74 8.14 11.47 1.01
N LEU A 75 8.26 12.19 -0.11
CA LEU A 75 7.49 11.90 -1.32
C LEU A 75 7.91 10.59 -2.02
N CYS A 76 9.15 10.12 -1.82
CA CYS A 76 9.59 8.87 -2.42
C CYS A 76 9.26 7.67 -1.53
N ALA A 77 8.08 7.06 -1.73
CA ALA A 77 7.67 5.86 -1.00
C ALA A 77 8.64 4.67 -1.18
N ALA A 78 9.40 4.63 -2.28
CA ALA A 78 10.34 3.55 -2.59
C ALA A 78 11.71 3.69 -1.91
N ALA A 79 12.05 4.85 -1.37
CA ALA A 79 13.34 5.09 -0.72
C ALA A 79 13.46 4.36 0.64
N GLY A 80 12.35 4.16 1.32
CA GLY A 80 12.34 3.56 2.67
C GLY A 80 12.80 4.54 3.77
N GLU A 81 12.54 4.15 5.01
CA GLU A 81 12.78 5.03 6.17
C GLU A 81 14.25 5.36 6.40
N SER A 82 15.14 4.39 6.21
CA SER A 82 16.60 4.59 6.38
C SER A 82 17.16 5.62 5.41
N ALA A 83 16.74 5.56 4.15
CA ALA A 83 17.14 6.51 3.12
C ALA A 83 16.55 7.92 3.39
N MET A 84 15.30 8.01 3.82
CA MET A 84 14.68 9.28 4.20
C MET A 84 15.41 9.95 5.37
N ARG A 85 15.79 9.19 6.40
CA ARG A 85 16.59 9.71 7.52
C ARG A 85 18.00 10.14 7.10
N ALA A 86 18.61 9.43 6.13
CA ALA A 86 19.92 9.81 5.58
C ALA A 86 19.84 11.11 4.79
N MET A 87 18.83 11.25 3.92
CA MET A 87 18.57 12.50 3.19
C MET A 87 18.24 13.65 4.15
N GLY A 88 17.49 13.39 5.22
CA GLY A 88 17.21 14.38 6.27
C GLY A 88 18.48 14.93 6.92
N ARG A 89 19.45 14.05 7.22
CA ARG A 89 20.77 14.49 7.77
C ARG A 89 21.55 15.35 6.79
N ILE A 90 21.55 15.03 5.50
CA ILE A 90 22.19 15.81 4.44
C ILE A 90 21.57 17.22 4.34
N MET A 91 20.24 17.29 4.47
CA MET A 91 19.48 18.53 4.35
C MET A 91 19.33 19.29 5.70
N GLY A 92 19.78 18.73 6.82
CA GLY A 92 19.60 19.31 8.14
C GLY A 92 18.14 19.35 8.63
N MET A 93 17.31 18.42 8.16
CA MET A 93 15.88 18.33 8.46
C MET A 93 15.55 17.05 9.22
N GLU A 94 14.70 17.14 10.23
CA GLU A 94 14.11 15.96 10.87
C GLU A 94 12.99 15.38 9.99
N VAL A 95 13.00 14.07 9.83
CA VAL A 95 11.99 13.34 9.03
C VAL A 95 11.16 12.46 9.94
N GLU A 96 9.86 12.74 9.99
CA GLU A 96 8.92 11.86 10.67
C GLU A 96 8.78 10.55 9.93
N SER A 97 8.78 9.44 10.67
CA SER A 97 8.56 8.10 10.13
C SER A 97 7.11 7.98 9.67
N GLN A 98 6.91 7.68 8.40
CA GLN A 98 5.59 7.37 7.86
C GLN A 98 5.43 5.86 7.70
N ASP A 99 4.22 5.36 7.99
CA ASP A 99 3.91 3.95 7.79
C ASP A 99 4.04 3.57 6.30
N LYS A 100 4.73 2.45 6.05
CA LYS A 100 4.85 1.89 4.69
C LYS A 100 3.45 1.65 4.11
N MET A 101 3.16 2.29 2.98
CA MET A 101 1.92 2.08 2.23
C MET A 101 2.10 0.98 1.20
N VAL A 102 1.13 0.06 1.11
CA VAL A 102 1.13 -1.03 0.13
C VAL A 102 -0.17 -1.02 -0.68
N ALA A 103 -0.07 -1.46 -1.93
CA ALA A 103 -1.25 -1.59 -2.79
C ALA A 103 -2.08 -2.79 -2.37
N VAL A 104 -3.40 -2.64 -2.42
CA VAL A 104 -4.36 -3.72 -2.22
C VAL A 104 -5.38 -3.70 -3.34
N VAL A 105 -5.64 -4.87 -3.94
CA VAL A 105 -6.69 -5.04 -4.96
C VAL A 105 -8.01 -5.31 -4.25
N LYS A 106 -8.91 -4.35 -4.23
CA LYS A 106 -10.25 -4.45 -3.59
C LYS A 106 -11.22 -5.28 -4.44
N CYS A 107 -10.82 -6.49 -4.76
CA CYS A 107 -11.63 -7.46 -5.49
C CYS A 107 -11.14 -8.88 -5.18
N GLN A 108 -12.06 -9.80 -4.95
CA GLN A 108 -11.80 -11.23 -4.80
C GLN A 108 -12.47 -12.06 -5.89
N GLY A 109 -13.14 -11.38 -6.85
CA GLY A 109 -13.89 -12.00 -7.94
C GLY A 109 -12.98 -12.57 -9.02
N ASN A 110 -12.37 -13.74 -8.77
CA ASN A 110 -11.76 -14.56 -9.81
C ASN A 110 -12.84 -15.24 -10.67
N LEU A 111 -12.47 -16.05 -11.67
CA LEU A 111 -13.43 -16.71 -12.57
C LEU A 111 -14.32 -17.76 -11.89
N GLU A 112 -13.91 -18.28 -10.73
CA GLU A 112 -14.71 -19.22 -9.94
C GLU A 112 -15.80 -18.51 -9.11
N LYS A 113 -15.51 -17.27 -8.68
CA LYS A 113 -16.35 -16.51 -7.75
C LYS A 113 -17.22 -15.47 -8.44
N CYS A 114 -16.85 -15.05 -9.63
CA CYS A 114 -17.55 -14.04 -10.44
C CYS A 114 -17.83 -14.60 -11.82
N SER A 115 -19.11 -14.73 -12.18
CA SER A 115 -19.54 -15.24 -13.47
C SER A 115 -19.13 -14.33 -14.64
N LEU A 116 -19.06 -14.90 -15.83
CA LEU A 116 -18.84 -14.15 -17.07
C LEU A 116 -20.19 -13.85 -17.74
N ARG A 117 -20.31 -12.68 -18.36
CA ARG A 117 -21.46 -12.30 -19.20
C ARG A 117 -21.29 -12.75 -20.65
N PHE A 118 -20.04 -12.74 -21.13
CA PHE A 118 -19.66 -13.14 -22.49
C PHE A 118 -18.18 -13.56 -22.52
N ILE A 119 -17.77 -14.17 -23.64
CA ILE A 119 -16.35 -14.48 -23.88
C ILE A 119 -15.72 -13.31 -24.63
N TYR A 120 -14.68 -12.73 -24.05
CA TYR A 120 -13.96 -11.60 -24.63
C TYR A 120 -12.83 -12.08 -25.57
N HIS A 121 -12.90 -11.69 -26.84
CA HIS A 121 -11.93 -12.03 -27.90
C HIS A 121 -11.07 -10.83 -28.36
N GLY A 122 -11.01 -9.74 -27.60
CA GLY A 122 -10.22 -8.56 -27.92
C GLY A 122 -8.78 -8.60 -27.39
N PRO A 123 -8.02 -7.50 -27.54
CA PRO A 123 -6.68 -7.35 -26.99
C PRO A 123 -6.67 -7.63 -25.48
N ARG A 124 -5.72 -8.45 -25.01
CA ARG A 124 -5.66 -8.92 -23.61
C ARG A 124 -5.08 -7.85 -22.68
N THR A 125 -5.72 -6.67 -22.61
CA THR A 125 -5.42 -5.58 -21.70
C THR A 125 -6.67 -5.16 -20.94
N CYS A 126 -6.49 -4.69 -19.70
CA CYS A 126 -7.61 -4.18 -18.89
C CYS A 126 -8.23 -2.95 -19.55
N ARG A 127 -7.42 -2.11 -20.17
CA ARG A 127 -7.90 -0.90 -20.85
C ARG A 127 -8.82 -1.24 -22.02
N ALA A 128 -8.41 -2.15 -22.91
CA ALA A 128 -9.23 -2.56 -24.06
C ALA A 128 -10.50 -3.28 -23.61
N ALA A 129 -10.41 -4.22 -22.67
CA ALA A 129 -11.56 -4.92 -22.14
C ALA A 129 -12.55 -4.01 -21.41
N ASN A 130 -12.07 -2.95 -20.75
CA ASN A 130 -12.95 -1.97 -20.11
C ASN A 130 -13.79 -1.18 -21.12
N LEU A 131 -13.23 -0.86 -22.29
CA LEU A 131 -13.95 -0.20 -23.38
C LEU A 131 -15.00 -1.13 -24.02
N ALA A 132 -14.74 -2.44 -24.02
CA ALA A 132 -15.68 -3.45 -24.53
C ALA A 132 -16.73 -3.80 -23.47
N ALA A 133 -17.85 -3.11 -23.46
CA ALA A 133 -18.99 -3.31 -22.56
C ALA A 133 -18.59 -3.39 -21.06
N MET A 134 -17.58 -2.63 -20.66
CA MET A 134 -17.04 -2.65 -19.29
C MET A 134 -16.51 -4.02 -18.84
N GLY A 135 -15.94 -4.80 -19.77
CA GLY A 135 -15.37 -6.14 -19.49
C GLY A 135 -16.40 -7.26 -19.47
N ASP A 136 -15.88 -8.46 -19.45
CA ASP A 136 -16.62 -9.72 -19.62
C ASP A 136 -17.17 -10.32 -18.32
N LYS A 137 -16.69 -9.89 -17.14
CA LYS A 137 -17.22 -10.33 -15.85
C LYS A 137 -18.58 -9.71 -15.54
N SER A 138 -19.47 -10.46 -14.90
CA SER A 138 -20.82 -10.00 -14.53
C SER A 138 -20.80 -8.80 -13.59
N CYS A 139 -19.82 -8.71 -12.71
CA CYS A 139 -19.63 -7.56 -11.84
C CYS A 139 -18.87 -6.45 -12.56
N GLN A 140 -19.56 -5.36 -12.88
CA GLN A 140 -18.93 -4.20 -13.54
C GLN A 140 -17.91 -3.44 -12.67
N PHE A 141 -17.83 -3.71 -11.38
CA PHE A 141 -16.83 -3.14 -10.46
C PHE A 141 -15.65 -4.09 -10.23
N SER A 142 -15.60 -5.25 -10.88
CA SER A 142 -14.57 -6.26 -10.64
C SER A 142 -13.23 -5.90 -11.27
N CYS A 143 -12.17 -6.49 -10.75
CA CYS A 143 -10.90 -6.60 -11.47
C CYS A 143 -11.10 -7.37 -12.77
N LEU A 144 -10.66 -6.81 -13.89
CA LEU A 144 -10.77 -7.43 -15.21
C LEU A 144 -9.80 -8.61 -15.39
N GLY A 145 -8.66 -8.57 -14.69
CA GLY A 145 -7.70 -9.67 -14.65
C GLY A 145 -6.91 -9.87 -15.94
N PHE A 146 -6.58 -8.80 -16.68
CA PHE A 146 -5.70 -8.88 -17.86
C PHE A 146 -4.26 -8.41 -17.57
N GLY A 147 -3.95 -7.87 -16.38
CA GLY A 147 -2.60 -7.71 -15.92
C GLY A 147 -1.92 -6.38 -16.24
N ASP A 148 -2.64 -5.33 -16.68
CA ASP A 148 -2.03 -4.02 -16.95
C ASP A 148 -1.26 -3.47 -15.73
N CYS A 149 -1.80 -3.67 -14.51
CA CYS A 149 -1.13 -3.29 -13.26
C CYS A 149 0.10 -4.16 -12.95
N VAL A 150 0.13 -5.42 -13.37
CA VAL A 150 1.29 -6.32 -13.25
C VAL A 150 2.41 -5.81 -14.15
N SER A 151 2.09 -5.49 -15.40
CA SER A 151 3.04 -4.93 -16.38
C SER A 151 3.59 -3.56 -15.94
N ALA A 152 2.77 -2.73 -15.28
CA ALA A 152 3.18 -1.43 -14.77
C ALA A 152 4.07 -1.52 -13.51
N CYS A 153 4.10 -2.66 -12.82
CA CYS A 153 4.84 -2.82 -11.57
C CYS A 153 6.32 -3.09 -11.79
N LYS A 154 7.15 -2.06 -11.72
CA LYS A 154 8.62 -2.16 -11.88
C LYS A 154 9.30 -2.95 -10.75
N PHE A 155 8.63 -3.19 -9.63
CA PHE A 155 9.19 -3.84 -8.44
C PHE A 155 8.80 -5.32 -8.33
N GLY A 156 8.06 -5.86 -9.29
CA GLY A 156 7.63 -7.27 -9.28
C GLY A 156 6.73 -7.63 -8.07
N ALA A 157 6.05 -6.63 -7.52
CA ALA A 157 5.19 -6.81 -6.35
C ALA A 157 3.78 -7.35 -6.70
N MET A 158 3.41 -7.35 -7.98
CA MET A 158 2.10 -7.79 -8.44
C MET A 158 2.22 -9.03 -9.31
N THR A 159 1.41 -10.04 -9.03
CA THR A 159 1.38 -11.29 -9.80
C THR A 159 -0.05 -11.62 -10.22
N MET A 160 -0.19 -12.15 -11.44
CA MET A 160 -1.46 -12.71 -11.88
C MET A 160 -1.62 -14.10 -11.28
N LYS A 161 -2.73 -14.33 -10.61
CA LYS A 161 -3.13 -15.65 -10.10
C LYS A 161 -4.15 -16.31 -11.02
N ASP A 162 -4.31 -17.62 -10.86
CA ASP A 162 -5.33 -18.39 -11.57
C ASP A 162 -6.72 -17.77 -11.38
N GLY A 163 -7.55 -17.93 -12.39
CA GLY A 163 -8.89 -17.34 -12.37
C GLY A 163 -8.91 -15.82 -12.61
N ARG A 164 -7.85 -15.24 -13.19
CA ARG A 164 -7.80 -13.84 -13.61
C ARG A 164 -8.03 -12.86 -12.45
N ILE A 165 -7.26 -13.00 -11.40
CA ILE A 165 -7.17 -12.04 -10.29
C ILE A 165 -5.71 -11.68 -10.01
N VAL A 166 -5.47 -10.46 -9.54
CA VAL A 166 -4.11 -9.99 -9.20
C VAL A 166 -3.90 -10.06 -7.70
N GLU A 167 -2.75 -10.58 -7.30
CA GLU A 167 -2.27 -10.58 -5.93
C GLU A 167 -1.08 -9.63 -5.79
N VAL A 168 -0.98 -8.98 -4.64
CA VAL A 168 0.10 -8.07 -4.30
C VAL A 168 0.95 -8.68 -3.20
N ASN A 169 2.26 -8.74 -3.42
CA ASN A 169 3.23 -9.07 -2.38
C ASN A 169 3.56 -7.78 -1.60
N PRO A 170 3.18 -7.65 -0.32
CA PRO A 170 3.37 -6.44 0.46
C PRO A 170 4.85 -6.13 0.76
N ASP A 171 5.72 -7.16 0.81
CA ASP A 171 7.14 -7.00 1.10
C ASP A 171 7.86 -6.32 -0.07
N LYS A 172 7.50 -6.71 -1.30
CA LYS A 172 8.03 -6.13 -2.54
C LYS A 172 7.38 -4.81 -2.92
N CYS A 173 6.18 -4.53 -2.41
CA CYS A 173 5.45 -3.31 -2.74
C CYS A 173 6.10 -2.10 -2.06
N VAL A 174 6.48 -1.11 -2.85
CA VAL A 174 7.09 0.14 -2.38
C VAL A 174 6.10 1.32 -2.37
N GLY A 175 4.83 1.11 -2.67
CA GLY A 175 3.81 2.16 -2.62
C GLY A 175 3.86 3.20 -3.75
N CYS A 176 4.53 2.94 -4.86
CA CYS A 176 4.76 3.89 -5.96
C CYS A 176 3.50 4.31 -6.74
N ARG A 177 2.34 3.69 -6.51
CA ARG A 177 1.02 3.99 -7.09
C ARG A 177 0.84 3.70 -8.60
N ALA A 178 1.87 3.34 -9.36
CA ALA A 178 1.80 3.09 -10.80
C ALA A 178 0.66 2.09 -11.21
N CYS A 179 0.38 1.11 -10.36
CA CYS A 179 -0.72 0.16 -10.55
C CYS A 179 -2.11 0.80 -10.41
N ILE A 180 -2.25 1.86 -9.59
CA ILE A 180 -3.50 2.61 -9.40
C ILE A 180 -3.79 3.40 -10.66
N ASP A 181 -2.79 4.14 -11.15
CA ASP A 181 -2.93 5.02 -12.32
C ASP A 181 -3.22 4.22 -13.60
N THR A 182 -2.72 2.97 -13.67
CA THR A 182 -2.95 2.07 -14.81
C THR A 182 -4.31 1.36 -14.74
N CYS A 183 -4.96 1.28 -13.56
CA CYS A 183 -6.17 0.50 -13.38
C CYS A 183 -7.42 1.23 -13.87
N PRO A 184 -8.07 0.82 -15.00
CA PRO A 184 -9.26 1.50 -15.53
C PRO A 184 -10.50 1.32 -14.65
N ARG A 185 -10.43 0.44 -13.62
CA ARG A 185 -11.55 0.10 -12.72
C ARG A 185 -11.40 0.72 -11.33
N SER A 186 -10.27 1.38 -11.06
CA SER A 186 -9.97 1.98 -9.75
C SER A 186 -10.18 1.02 -8.57
N VAL A 187 -9.89 -0.28 -8.78
CA VAL A 187 -10.05 -1.33 -7.74
C VAL A 187 -8.81 -1.50 -6.88
N ILE A 188 -7.77 -0.68 -7.08
CA ILE A 188 -6.53 -0.74 -6.32
C ILE A 188 -6.48 0.47 -5.38
N GLN A 189 -6.17 0.23 -4.13
CA GLN A 189 -6.06 1.27 -3.10
C GLN A 189 -4.75 1.10 -2.33
N MET A 190 -4.17 2.22 -1.85
CA MET A 190 -3.06 2.19 -0.91
C MET A 190 -3.58 2.06 0.51
N VAL A 191 -2.95 1.18 1.28
CA VAL A 191 -3.25 0.98 2.70
C VAL A 191 -1.95 0.87 3.49
N PRO A 192 -1.91 1.28 4.76
CA PRO A 192 -0.75 1.03 5.61
C PRO A 192 -0.51 -0.49 5.77
N ILE A 193 0.75 -0.93 5.68
CA ILE A 193 1.11 -2.36 5.79
C ILE A 193 0.69 -2.95 7.14
N LYS A 194 0.67 -2.13 8.19
CA LYS A 194 0.26 -2.51 9.54
C LYS A 194 -1.25 -2.69 9.70
N HIS A 195 -2.03 -2.38 8.68
CA HIS A 195 -3.48 -2.43 8.80
C HIS A 195 -4.01 -3.86 8.69
N ALA A 196 -4.55 -4.35 9.81
CA ALA A 196 -4.92 -5.75 9.96
C ALA A 196 -6.19 -6.18 9.23
N VAL A 197 -7.05 -5.24 8.80
CA VAL A 197 -8.39 -5.55 8.24
C VAL A 197 -8.69 -4.68 7.04
N GLN A 198 -9.20 -5.29 5.96
CA GLN A 198 -9.45 -4.59 4.71
C GLN A 198 -10.75 -5.03 4.04
N GLY A 199 -11.50 -4.08 3.49
CA GLY A 199 -12.63 -4.35 2.61
C GLY A 199 -12.14 -4.76 1.21
N MET A 200 -12.48 -5.98 0.78
CA MET A 200 -12.00 -6.58 -0.47
C MET A 200 -13.07 -6.60 -1.56
N CYS A 201 -13.93 -5.60 -1.61
CA CYS A 201 -14.95 -5.45 -2.63
C CYS A 201 -15.16 -3.97 -2.97
N SER A 202 -15.42 -3.70 -4.25
CA SER A 202 -15.70 -2.36 -4.78
C SER A 202 -17.10 -2.25 -5.40
N ALA A 203 -17.94 -3.29 -5.31
CA ALA A 203 -19.27 -3.31 -5.92
C ALA A 203 -20.26 -2.44 -5.12
N MET A 204 -20.82 -1.43 -5.78
CA MET A 204 -21.82 -0.51 -5.20
C MET A 204 -23.26 -0.93 -5.51
N ASP A 205 -23.46 -2.09 -6.14
CA ASP A 205 -24.76 -2.66 -6.48
C ASP A 205 -25.60 -3.04 -5.25
N SER A 206 -26.85 -3.38 -5.48
CA SER A 206 -27.70 -3.96 -4.43
C SER A 206 -27.18 -5.33 -4.01
N GLY A 207 -27.38 -5.70 -2.75
CA GLY A 207 -26.90 -6.98 -2.23
C GLY A 207 -27.43 -8.21 -2.98
N LYS A 208 -28.63 -8.13 -3.57
CA LYS A 208 -29.18 -9.17 -4.45
C LYS A 208 -28.35 -9.30 -5.72
N LEU A 209 -28.13 -8.20 -6.45
CA LEU A 209 -27.36 -8.20 -7.69
C LEU A 209 -25.90 -8.62 -7.45
N VAL A 210 -25.31 -8.22 -6.32
CA VAL A 210 -23.97 -8.68 -5.95
C VAL A 210 -23.90 -10.19 -5.78
N ARG A 211 -24.88 -10.83 -5.11
CA ARG A 211 -24.92 -12.28 -4.93
C ARG A 211 -25.07 -13.03 -6.26
N ASP A 212 -25.89 -12.47 -7.17
CA ASP A 212 -26.11 -13.07 -8.49
C ASP A 212 -24.82 -13.02 -9.34
N ASN A 213 -23.99 -11.99 -9.16
CA ASN A 213 -22.78 -11.74 -9.95
C ASN A 213 -21.50 -12.31 -9.33
N CYS A 214 -21.39 -12.37 -7.98
CA CYS A 214 -20.16 -12.71 -7.30
C CYS A 214 -20.40 -13.22 -5.87
N ILE A 215 -20.02 -14.47 -5.61
CA ILE A 215 -20.21 -15.09 -4.27
C ILE A 215 -19.31 -14.50 -3.19
N ALA A 216 -18.20 -13.84 -3.55
CA ALA A 216 -17.28 -13.18 -2.62
C ALA A 216 -17.55 -11.66 -2.49
N GLY A 217 -18.63 -11.17 -3.09
CA GLY A 217 -18.96 -9.74 -3.10
C GLY A 217 -19.54 -9.24 -1.77
N CYS A 218 -19.35 -7.95 -1.49
CA CYS A 218 -19.98 -7.31 -0.34
C CYS A 218 -21.46 -7.05 -0.63
N ILE A 219 -22.35 -7.69 0.12
CA ILE A 219 -23.82 -7.56 -0.05
C ILE A 219 -24.40 -6.35 0.69
N GLY A 220 -23.58 -5.48 1.28
CA GLY A 220 -24.03 -4.27 1.95
C GLY A 220 -24.82 -4.52 3.23
N CYS A 221 -24.72 -5.69 3.87
CA CYS A 221 -25.57 -6.07 5.02
C CYS A 221 -25.31 -5.27 6.30
N GLY A 222 -24.22 -4.50 6.39
CA GLY A 222 -23.87 -3.67 7.54
C GLY A 222 -23.48 -4.43 8.82
N LYS A 223 -23.36 -5.78 8.77
CA LYS A 223 -23.01 -6.58 9.96
C LYS A 223 -21.68 -6.15 10.57
N CYS A 224 -20.68 -5.83 9.73
CA CYS A 224 -19.37 -5.36 10.15
C CYS A 224 -19.43 -4.04 10.93
N ALA A 225 -20.24 -3.10 10.48
CA ALA A 225 -20.41 -1.81 11.18
C ALA A 225 -21.12 -1.99 12.53
N ARG A 226 -22.18 -2.82 12.58
CA ARG A 226 -22.89 -3.12 13.84
C ARG A 226 -22.03 -3.84 14.87
N LEU A 227 -21.12 -4.70 14.44
CA LEU A 227 -20.22 -5.46 15.32
C LEU A 227 -19.01 -4.65 15.79
N CYS A 228 -18.70 -3.53 15.14
CA CYS A 228 -17.53 -2.73 15.47
C CYS A 228 -17.76 -1.91 16.75
N LYS A 229 -17.30 -2.42 17.90
CA LYS A 229 -17.39 -1.73 19.19
C LYS A 229 -16.53 -0.45 19.28
N PHE A 230 -15.65 -0.22 18.29
CA PHE A 230 -14.77 0.94 18.25
C PHE A 230 -15.27 2.05 17.32
N GLY A 231 -16.44 1.86 16.68
CA GLY A 231 -16.98 2.83 15.74
C GLY A 231 -16.10 3.09 14.51
N ALA A 232 -15.19 2.16 14.21
CA ALA A 232 -14.22 2.30 13.13
C ALA A 232 -14.81 2.00 11.74
N ILE A 233 -16.05 1.49 11.63
CA ILE A 233 -16.62 1.09 10.35
C ILE A 233 -17.94 1.83 10.11
N THR A 234 -17.97 2.56 9.01
CA THR A 234 -19.20 3.18 8.47
C THR A 234 -19.55 2.55 7.12
N MET A 235 -20.83 2.60 6.75
CA MET A 235 -21.24 2.12 5.42
C MET A 235 -21.36 3.29 4.46
N LYS A 236 -20.50 3.32 3.42
CA LYS A 236 -20.56 4.30 2.33
C LYS A 236 -20.82 3.57 1.01
N ASN A 237 -21.80 4.01 0.25
CA ASN A 237 -22.19 3.37 -1.02
C ASN A 237 -22.36 1.85 -0.91
N LYS A 238 -22.97 1.37 0.18
CA LYS A 238 -23.18 -0.05 0.52
C LYS A 238 -21.89 -0.84 0.81
N LEU A 239 -20.74 -0.19 0.88
CA LEU A 239 -19.44 -0.79 1.18
C LEU A 239 -18.98 -0.36 2.59
N PRO A 240 -18.23 -1.21 3.29
CA PRO A 240 -17.59 -0.82 4.54
C PRO A 240 -16.45 0.15 4.27
N ASP A 241 -16.52 1.33 4.87
CA ASP A 241 -15.43 2.29 4.95
C ASP A 241 -14.82 2.17 6.35
N ILE A 242 -13.54 1.78 6.41
CA ILE A 242 -12.85 1.46 7.66
C ILE A 242 -11.92 2.62 8.00
N ASP A 243 -12.24 3.33 9.07
CA ASP A 243 -11.38 4.38 9.63
C ASP A 243 -10.18 3.74 10.32
N MET A 244 -9.01 3.90 9.71
CA MET A 244 -7.76 3.30 10.17
C MET A 244 -7.25 3.90 11.47
N THR A 245 -7.67 5.12 11.82
CA THR A 245 -7.27 5.77 13.07
C THR A 245 -8.01 5.20 14.28
N LYS A 246 -9.24 4.68 14.07
CA LYS A 246 -10.08 4.06 15.10
C LYS A 246 -9.97 2.54 15.13
N CYS A 247 -9.47 1.92 14.06
CA CYS A 247 -9.40 0.48 13.93
C CYS A 247 -8.25 -0.11 14.75
N VAL A 248 -8.58 -0.90 15.75
CA VAL A 248 -7.61 -1.59 16.62
C VAL A 248 -7.17 -2.96 16.11
N GLY A 249 -7.58 -3.37 14.93
CA GLY A 249 -7.18 -4.65 14.33
C GLY A 249 -7.78 -5.90 15.01
N CYS A 250 -8.90 -5.80 15.71
CA CYS A 250 -9.53 -6.92 16.42
C CYS A 250 -10.14 -8.01 15.52
N MET A 251 -10.20 -7.80 14.22
CA MET A 251 -10.66 -8.71 13.14
C MET A 251 -12.09 -9.24 13.24
N MET A 252 -12.88 -8.83 14.23
CA MET A 252 -14.28 -9.27 14.43
C MET A 252 -15.16 -9.08 13.19
N CYS A 253 -14.92 -8.02 12.43
CA CYS A 253 -15.67 -7.71 11.20
C CYS A 253 -15.34 -8.69 10.07
N ALA A 254 -14.10 -9.18 9.97
CA ALA A 254 -13.67 -10.18 9.01
C ALA A 254 -14.19 -11.57 9.38
N ASP A 255 -14.01 -11.99 10.64
CA ASP A 255 -14.45 -13.29 11.16
C ASP A 255 -15.98 -13.49 11.02
N ASN A 256 -16.75 -12.41 11.04
CA ASN A 256 -18.21 -12.46 10.95
C ASN A 256 -18.79 -12.01 9.60
N CYS A 257 -17.94 -11.77 8.59
CA CYS A 257 -18.42 -11.38 7.27
C CYS A 257 -19.03 -12.60 6.54
N PRO A 258 -20.32 -12.58 6.17
CA PRO A 258 -20.99 -13.76 5.60
C PRO A 258 -20.46 -14.16 4.22
N THR A 259 -19.85 -13.23 3.48
CA THR A 259 -19.31 -13.47 2.12
C THR A 259 -17.78 -13.41 2.08
N GLY A 260 -17.12 -13.18 3.22
CA GLY A 260 -15.66 -12.97 3.27
C GLY A 260 -15.20 -11.70 2.54
N ALA A 261 -16.12 -10.75 2.29
CA ALA A 261 -15.79 -9.48 1.63
C ALA A 261 -14.90 -8.54 2.48
N ILE A 262 -14.70 -8.84 3.74
CA ILE A 262 -13.68 -8.23 4.59
C ILE A 262 -12.64 -9.31 4.87
N ARG A 263 -11.39 -9.00 4.62
CA ARG A 263 -10.26 -9.90 4.88
C ARG A 263 -9.42 -9.38 6.04
N ALA A 264 -8.98 -10.25 6.90
CA ALA A 264 -7.98 -9.98 7.93
C ALA A 264 -6.60 -10.45 7.46
N ASN A 265 -5.55 -9.75 7.90
CA ASN A 265 -4.18 -10.25 7.86
C ASN A 265 -3.91 -10.98 9.18
N GLU A 266 -3.97 -12.31 9.16
CA GLU A 266 -3.84 -13.14 10.36
C GLU A 266 -2.46 -13.02 11.02
N ASP A 267 -1.42 -12.71 10.25
CA ASP A 267 -0.06 -12.50 10.78
C ASP A 267 0.02 -11.28 11.72
N LEU A 268 -0.92 -10.35 11.57
CA LEU A 268 -1.05 -9.19 12.44
C LEU A 268 -2.02 -9.41 13.61
N ARG A 269 -2.56 -10.62 13.77
CA ARG A 269 -3.42 -10.94 14.92
C ARG A 269 -2.61 -10.89 16.20
N ARG A 270 -3.19 -10.30 17.23
CA ARG A 270 -2.58 -10.18 18.56
C ARG A 270 -3.56 -10.60 19.63
N HIS A 271 -3.04 -10.96 20.78
CA HIS A 271 -3.80 -11.21 22.00
C HIS A 271 -3.11 -10.55 23.19
N ALA A 272 -3.86 -10.25 24.22
CA ALA A 272 -3.31 -9.74 25.47
C ALA A 272 -2.94 -10.89 26.38
N VAL A 273 -1.88 -10.71 27.15
CA VAL A 273 -1.44 -11.61 28.22
C VAL A 273 -1.30 -10.80 29.50
N ILE A 274 -1.71 -11.35 30.64
CA ILE A 274 -1.48 -10.76 31.95
C ILE A 274 -0.48 -11.66 32.68
N HIS A 275 0.62 -11.06 33.13
CA HIS A 275 1.61 -11.72 33.99
C HIS A 275 1.02 -11.87 35.38
N TYR A 276 0.56 -13.09 35.67
CA TYR A 276 -0.18 -13.40 36.89
C TYR A 276 0.57 -13.01 38.16
N ASN A 277 1.90 -13.21 38.18
CA ASN A 277 2.71 -12.91 39.38
C ASN A 277 2.80 -11.42 39.68
N ASP A 278 2.78 -10.57 38.65
CA ASP A 278 2.96 -9.13 38.73
C ASP A 278 1.61 -8.37 38.89
N CYS A 279 0.48 -9.10 38.83
CA CYS A 279 -0.85 -8.54 38.94
C CYS A 279 -1.20 -8.29 40.40
N ASP A 280 -1.64 -7.08 40.73
CA ASP A 280 -2.07 -6.64 42.07
C ASP A 280 -3.59 -6.79 42.32
N GLY A 281 -4.35 -7.18 41.28
CA GLY A 281 -5.80 -7.36 41.38
C GLY A 281 -6.63 -6.06 41.32
N CYS A 282 -6.08 -4.96 40.81
CA CYS A 282 -6.78 -3.63 40.79
C CYS A 282 -8.08 -3.58 39.94
N GLY A 283 -8.34 -4.58 39.09
CA GLY A 283 -9.59 -4.70 38.31
C GLY A 283 -9.68 -3.81 37.06
N LYS A 284 -8.84 -2.82 36.86
CA LYS A 284 -8.95 -1.84 35.75
C LYS A 284 -8.95 -2.47 34.36
N CYS A 285 -8.16 -3.53 34.15
CA CYS A 285 -8.13 -4.27 32.90
C CYS A 285 -9.46 -4.95 32.60
N LYS A 286 -10.16 -5.45 33.64
CA LYS A 286 -11.47 -6.09 33.51
C LYS A 286 -12.55 -5.08 33.16
N GLU A 287 -12.56 -3.92 33.80
CA GLU A 287 -13.47 -2.80 33.50
C GLU A 287 -13.30 -2.29 32.05
N ALA A 288 -12.06 -2.23 31.58
CA ALA A 288 -11.73 -1.81 30.22
C ALA A 288 -12.10 -2.85 29.15
N CYS A 289 -12.33 -4.11 29.53
CA CYS A 289 -12.60 -5.21 28.59
C CYS A 289 -14.07 -5.27 28.18
N GLN A 290 -14.36 -4.90 26.93
CA GLN A 290 -15.71 -4.94 26.35
C GLN A 290 -16.12 -6.34 25.82
N PHE A 291 -15.25 -7.34 25.98
CA PHE A 291 -15.43 -8.68 25.39
C PHE A 291 -15.50 -9.79 26.43
N ASP A 292 -15.61 -9.44 27.71
CA ASP A 292 -15.64 -10.36 28.83
C ASP A 292 -14.49 -11.41 28.79
N ALA A 293 -13.32 -10.95 28.32
CA ALA A 293 -12.14 -11.78 28.16
C ALA A 293 -11.26 -11.83 29.42
N ILE A 294 -11.61 -11.14 30.50
CA ILE A 294 -10.80 -11.05 31.72
C ILE A 294 -11.60 -11.57 32.91
N VAL A 295 -11.02 -12.53 33.61
CA VAL A 295 -11.54 -13.12 34.85
C VAL A 295 -10.68 -12.74 36.05
N GLY A 296 -11.25 -12.70 37.22
CA GLY A 296 -10.71 -12.32 38.51
C GLY A 296 -11.73 -11.49 39.29
N ALA A 297 -11.73 -11.60 40.61
CA ALA A 297 -12.50 -10.72 41.48
C ALA A 297 -11.67 -9.48 41.90
N PRO A 298 -12.29 -8.39 42.36
CA PRO A 298 -11.55 -7.25 42.92
C PRO A 298 -10.64 -7.70 44.05
N GLY A 299 -9.37 -7.36 44.01
CA GLY A 299 -8.35 -7.79 44.94
C GLY A 299 -7.70 -9.16 44.64
N GLU A 300 -8.19 -9.87 43.63
CA GLU A 300 -7.60 -11.11 43.13
C GLU A 300 -6.83 -10.89 41.81
N LYS A 301 -5.84 -11.70 41.56
CA LYS A 301 -5.07 -11.64 40.33
C LYS A 301 -5.96 -11.98 39.13
N HIS A 302 -5.79 -11.20 38.04
CA HIS A 302 -6.59 -11.36 36.82
C HIS A 302 -5.91 -12.27 35.80
N ALA A 303 -6.72 -12.98 35.01
CA ALA A 303 -6.28 -13.81 33.89
C ALA A 303 -7.13 -13.56 32.65
N ILE A 304 -6.58 -13.88 31.48
CA ILE A 304 -7.25 -13.69 30.19
C ILE A 304 -7.83 -15.01 29.69
N ILE A 305 -9.11 -14.97 29.33
CA ILE A 305 -9.78 -16.02 28.57
C ILE A 305 -9.42 -15.84 27.10
N GLU A 306 -8.49 -16.63 26.59
CA GLU A 306 -7.91 -16.45 25.25
C GLU A 306 -8.95 -16.42 24.13
N TRP A 307 -9.95 -17.33 24.15
CA TRP A 307 -11.01 -17.37 23.12
C TRP A 307 -11.98 -16.19 23.15
N ASN A 308 -12.04 -15.43 24.22
CA ASN A 308 -12.80 -14.19 24.28
C ASN A 308 -11.96 -12.98 23.89
N CYS A 309 -10.63 -13.08 23.98
CA CYS A 309 -9.72 -12.00 23.65
C CYS A 309 -9.69 -11.73 22.13
N VAL A 310 -10.01 -10.51 21.74
CA VAL A 310 -9.97 -10.05 20.36
C VAL A 310 -8.70 -9.23 20.01
N GLY A 311 -7.77 -9.13 20.97
CA GLY A 311 -6.49 -8.42 20.76
C GLY A 311 -6.62 -6.91 20.60
N CYS A 312 -7.61 -6.27 21.21
CA CYS A 312 -7.84 -4.83 21.07
C CYS A 312 -6.87 -3.92 21.85
N GLY A 313 -6.11 -4.45 22.81
CA GLY A 313 -5.12 -3.74 23.60
C GLY A 313 -5.63 -2.94 24.78
N ARG A 314 -6.94 -2.68 24.92
CA ARG A 314 -7.50 -1.81 25.97
C ARG A 314 -7.10 -2.18 27.41
N CYS A 315 -6.95 -3.46 27.69
CA CYS A 315 -6.51 -3.93 29.01
C CYS A 315 -5.04 -3.59 29.28
N VAL A 316 -4.22 -3.51 28.25
CA VAL A 316 -2.81 -3.11 28.36
C VAL A 316 -2.73 -1.61 28.66
N ASP A 317 -3.50 -0.80 27.91
CA ASP A 317 -3.56 0.66 28.11
C ASP A 317 -4.10 1.03 29.51
N ALA A 318 -5.03 0.21 30.05
CA ALA A 318 -5.62 0.42 31.37
C ALA A 318 -4.76 -0.11 32.51
N CYS A 319 -3.72 -0.91 32.24
CA CYS A 319 -2.88 -1.53 33.25
C CYS A 319 -1.83 -0.54 33.77
N GLN A 320 -2.03 -0.01 34.99
CA GLN A 320 -1.09 0.94 35.60
C GLN A 320 0.20 0.30 36.09
N HIS A 321 0.22 -1.02 36.31
CA HIS A 321 1.35 -1.78 36.85
C HIS A 321 2.18 -2.45 35.74
N GLY A 322 1.82 -2.26 34.47
CA GLY A 322 2.56 -2.83 33.34
C GLY A 322 2.57 -4.36 33.27
N CYS A 323 1.69 -5.03 34.05
CA CYS A 323 1.61 -6.50 34.06
C CYS A 323 0.83 -7.09 32.88
N ALA A 324 0.18 -6.26 32.05
CA ALA A 324 -0.50 -6.68 30.84
C ALA A 324 0.30 -6.27 29.60
N GLU A 325 0.47 -7.18 28.64
CA GLU A 325 1.17 -6.93 27.40
C GLU A 325 0.43 -7.50 26.19
N MET A 326 0.75 -7.00 24.96
CA MET A 326 0.26 -7.55 23.72
C MET A 326 1.28 -8.50 23.11
N ARG A 327 0.86 -9.72 22.76
CA ARG A 327 1.68 -10.70 22.05
C ARG A 327 1.15 -10.99 20.66
N PRO A 328 2.03 -11.26 19.68
CA PRO A 328 1.63 -11.72 18.37
C PRO A 328 0.98 -13.09 18.45
N GLY A 329 0.12 -13.40 17.48
CA GLY A 329 -0.67 -14.63 17.45
C GLY A 329 -1.96 -14.53 18.27
N GLY A 330 -2.67 -15.62 18.37
CA GLY A 330 -3.95 -15.75 19.08
C GLY A 330 -4.65 -17.02 18.64
N ILE A 331 -5.61 -17.49 19.42
CA ILE A 331 -6.39 -18.66 19.05
C ILE A 331 -7.28 -18.30 17.88
N TYR A 332 -7.07 -18.99 16.75
CA TYR A 332 -7.91 -18.86 15.57
C TYR A 332 -9.36 -19.22 15.93
N ARG A 333 -10.24 -18.24 15.90
CA ARG A 333 -11.68 -18.50 15.97
C ARG A 333 -12.15 -19.06 14.63
N THR A 334 -11.86 -20.34 14.36
CA THR A 334 -12.58 -21.07 13.32
C THR A 334 -14.01 -21.29 13.82
N ARG A 335 -14.87 -20.28 13.65
CA ARG A 335 -16.31 -20.54 13.70
C ARG A 335 -16.68 -21.18 12.36
N LYS A 336 -16.82 -22.54 12.42
CA LYS A 336 -17.59 -23.27 11.42
C LYS A 336 -19.03 -22.82 11.40
#